data_5cb4ed20398b1531d1b18bd721008aec
#
_entry.id   5cb4ed20398b1531d1b18bd721008aec
#
_cell.length_a   1.000
_cell.length_b   1.000
_cell.length_c   1.000
_cell.angle_alpha   90.00
_cell.angle_beta   90.00
_cell.angle_gamma   90.00
#
_symmetry.space_group_name_H-M   'P 1'
#
loop_
_entity.id
_entity.type
_entity.pdbx_description
1 polymer ?
#
loop_
_entity_poly.entity_id
_entity_poly.type
_entity_poly.pdbx_seq_one_letter_code
_entity_poly.pdbx_strand_id
1 'polypeptide(L)'
;DEGDKSAILTLNPNFPGNYEGAKPTIAKVIYKKVVSATQLDDLKSGGVDVLMGITGGAETDEAVAACDNSNGAFVYTHYSRAGYGKLQFRNDYGPAQFTAVRQAITYCLDRASFAKTFTGGYGGIVDGAYYAGSWMYKEAAANGMLLNAYDTSADTAIAVLEADGWIYNKEGEAYTEGVRYKK
;
A
#
# COMPACT_ATOMS: atom_id res chain seq x y z
N ASP A 1 -19.08 10.06 -19.95
CA ASP A 1 -19.99 9.15 -20.67
C ASP A 1 -20.08 7.83 -19.89
N GLU A 2 -21.27 7.50 -19.40
CA GLU A 2 -21.50 6.28 -18.61
C GLU A 2 -21.36 5.00 -19.46
N GLY A 3 -21.69 5.07 -20.75
CA GLY A 3 -21.59 3.95 -21.68
C GLY A 3 -20.13 3.54 -21.92
N ASP A 4 -19.29 4.50 -22.19
CA ASP A 4 -17.86 4.27 -22.50
C ASP A 4 -16.97 4.27 -21.26
N LYS A 5 -17.53 4.53 -20.07
CA LYS A 5 -16.78 4.69 -18.82
C LYS A 5 -15.61 5.67 -18.98
N SER A 6 -15.89 6.80 -19.64
CA SER A 6 -14.94 7.86 -19.93
C SER A 6 -15.39 9.19 -19.34
N ALA A 7 -14.44 10.07 -19.04
CA ALA A 7 -14.68 11.44 -18.64
C ALA A 7 -13.86 12.37 -19.53
N ILE A 8 -14.50 13.39 -20.09
CA ILE A 8 -13.86 14.36 -20.98
C ILE A 8 -13.76 15.69 -20.23
N LEU A 9 -12.55 16.20 -20.09
CA LEU A 9 -12.24 17.50 -19.54
C LEU A 9 -11.82 18.43 -20.68
N THR A 10 -12.37 19.65 -20.69
CA THR A 10 -12.00 20.71 -21.63
C THR A 10 -11.46 21.91 -20.86
N LEU A 11 -10.71 22.77 -21.54
CA LEU A 11 -10.21 23.99 -20.96
C LEU A 11 -11.37 24.85 -20.41
N ASN A 12 -11.20 25.29 -19.17
CA ASN A 12 -12.07 26.30 -18.59
C ASN A 12 -11.59 27.69 -19.03
N PRO A 13 -12.32 28.42 -19.88
CA PRO A 13 -11.89 29.73 -20.37
C PRO A 13 -11.78 30.78 -19.25
N ASN A 14 -12.47 30.55 -18.13
CA ASN A 14 -12.46 31.47 -16.99
C ASN A 14 -11.38 31.14 -15.94
N PHE A 15 -10.53 30.11 -16.17
CA PHE A 15 -9.46 29.77 -15.25
C PHE A 15 -8.36 30.82 -15.33
N PRO A 16 -8.06 31.53 -14.21
CA PRO A 16 -7.07 32.64 -14.20
C PRO A 16 -5.63 32.17 -14.35
N GLY A 17 -5.36 30.90 -14.15
CA GLY A 17 -4.04 30.29 -14.03
C GLY A 17 -3.77 29.76 -12.62
N ASN A 18 -2.67 29.02 -12.46
CA ASN A 18 -2.18 28.60 -11.15
C ASN A 18 -1.58 29.81 -10.38
N TYR A 19 -0.93 29.57 -9.23
CA TYR A 19 -0.30 30.62 -8.41
C TYR A 19 0.81 31.41 -9.14
N GLU A 20 1.36 30.87 -10.23
CA GLU A 20 2.34 31.52 -11.12
C GLU A 20 1.67 32.16 -12.35
N GLY A 21 0.35 32.08 -12.48
CA GLY A 21 -0.40 32.54 -13.64
C GLY A 21 -0.35 31.63 -14.85
N ALA A 22 0.27 30.44 -14.74
CA ALA A 22 0.34 29.48 -15.84
C ALA A 22 -1.02 28.84 -16.12
N LYS A 23 -1.38 28.78 -17.40
CA LYS A 23 -2.63 28.18 -17.89
C LYS A 23 -2.36 26.85 -18.58
N PRO A 24 -3.32 25.88 -18.56
CA PRO A 24 -3.19 24.66 -19.31
C PRO A 24 -3.04 24.92 -20.81
N THR A 25 -2.19 24.16 -21.45
CA THR A 25 -1.98 24.21 -22.91
C THR A 25 -2.70 23.10 -23.65
N ILE A 26 -3.07 22.01 -22.95
CA ILE A 26 -3.80 20.89 -23.50
C ILE A 26 -5.29 21.21 -23.54
N ALA A 27 -5.88 21.29 -24.73
CA ALA A 27 -7.26 21.71 -24.93
C ALA A 27 -8.29 20.71 -24.39
N LYS A 28 -7.98 19.41 -24.43
CA LYS A 28 -8.87 18.33 -24.02
C LYS A 28 -8.09 17.16 -23.42
N VAL A 29 -8.55 16.65 -22.29
CA VAL A 29 -8.05 15.43 -21.64
C VAL A 29 -9.20 14.45 -21.54
N ILE A 30 -8.97 13.21 -21.96
CA ILE A 30 -9.96 12.14 -21.90
C ILE A 30 -9.46 11.09 -20.91
N TYR A 31 -10.17 10.92 -19.81
CA TYR A 31 -9.97 9.82 -18.89
C TYR A 31 -10.78 8.62 -19.40
N LYS A 32 -10.12 7.53 -19.70
CA LYS A 32 -10.69 6.28 -20.17
C LYS A 32 -10.37 5.16 -19.20
N LYS A 33 -11.36 4.35 -18.84
CA LYS A 33 -11.09 3.12 -18.09
C LYS A 33 -10.40 2.11 -19.00
N VAL A 34 -9.24 1.62 -18.59
CA VAL A 34 -8.53 0.52 -19.25
C VAL A 34 -8.67 -0.78 -18.44
N VAL A 35 -8.47 -1.90 -19.09
CA VAL A 35 -8.43 -3.22 -18.46
C VAL A 35 -6.97 -3.52 -18.11
N SER A 36 -6.69 -3.88 -16.86
CA SER A 36 -5.32 -4.09 -16.39
C SER A 36 -4.53 -5.09 -17.22
N ALA A 37 -5.19 -6.16 -17.70
CA ALA A 37 -4.53 -7.18 -18.50
C ALA A 37 -4.08 -6.70 -19.91
N THR A 38 -4.65 -5.60 -20.43
CA THR A 38 -4.37 -5.09 -21.79
C THR A 38 -3.90 -3.63 -21.80
N GLN A 39 -3.71 -3.02 -20.64
CA GLN A 39 -3.38 -1.60 -20.53
C GLN A 39 -2.09 -1.21 -21.25
N LEU A 40 -1.06 -2.06 -21.23
CA LEU A 40 0.20 -1.81 -21.94
C LEU A 40 0.05 -1.94 -23.45
N ASP A 41 -0.83 -2.83 -23.92
CA ASP A 41 -1.13 -2.95 -25.35
C ASP A 41 -1.93 -1.74 -25.83
N ASP A 42 -2.85 -1.21 -25.01
CA ASP A 42 -3.55 0.05 -25.30
C ASP A 42 -2.55 1.22 -25.45
N LEU A 43 -1.53 1.30 -24.60
CA LEU A 43 -0.48 2.32 -24.73
C LEU A 43 0.37 2.10 -26.00
N LYS A 44 0.85 0.89 -26.23
CA LYS A 44 1.70 0.54 -27.39
C LYS A 44 0.99 0.76 -28.72
N SER A 45 -0.32 0.55 -28.77
CA SER A 45 -1.14 0.77 -29.98
C SER A 45 -1.62 2.21 -30.16
N GLY A 46 -1.34 3.10 -29.21
CA GLY A 46 -1.85 4.47 -29.23
C GLY A 46 -3.34 4.62 -28.85
N GLY A 47 -3.90 3.60 -28.24
CA GLY A 47 -5.27 3.65 -27.68
C GLY A 47 -5.37 4.57 -26.46
N VAL A 48 -4.24 4.81 -25.78
CA VAL A 48 -4.05 5.81 -24.72
C VAL A 48 -2.65 6.43 -24.84
N ASP A 49 -2.50 7.67 -24.40
CA ASP A 49 -1.24 8.41 -24.42
C ASP A 49 -0.48 8.28 -23.09
N VAL A 50 -1.20 8.04 -21.98
CA VAL A 50 -0.67 7.95 -20.62
C VAL A 50 -1.38 6.88 -19.84
N LEU A 51 -0.64 5.99 -19.20
CA LEU A 51 -1.13 5.08 -18.17
C LEU A 51 -0.79 5.64 -16.79
N MET A 52 -1.76 5.66 -15.90
CA MET A 52 -1.60 6.15 -14.53
C MET A 52 -1.95 5.07 -13.53
N GLY A 53 -1.19 5.02 -12.43
CA GLY A 53 -1.55 4.19 -11.27
C GLY A 53 -1.22 2.71 -11.40
N ILE A 54 -0.20 2.34 -12.18
CA ILE A 54 0.36 0.99 -12.16
C ILE A 54 1.02 0.78 -10.79
N THR A 55 0.55 -0.19 -10.02
CA THR A 55 0.97 -0.41 -8.63
C THR A 55 1.34 -1.85 -8.29
N GLY A 56 0.97 -2.82 -9.11
CA GLY A 56 1.39 -4.21 -8.97
C GLY A 56 2.86 -4.37 -9.35
N GLY A 57 3.61 -5.22 -8.63
CA GLY A 57 5.04 -5.41 -8.90
C GLY A 57 5.31 -5.92 -10.32
N ALA A 58 4.63 -6.99 -10.71
CA ALA A 58 4.81 -7.59 -12.03
C ALA A 58 4.42 -6.65 -13.18
N GLU A 59 3.29 -5.94 -13.03
CA GLU A 59 2.84 -4.96 -14.03
C GLU A 59 3.80 -3.76 -14.12
N THR A 60 4.41 -3.38 -12.99
CA THR A 60 5.42 -2.31 -12.97
C THR A 60 6.68 -2.74 -13.69
N ASP A 61 7.18 -3.95 -13.43
CA ASP A 61 8.35 -4.50 -14.13
C ASP A 61 8.11 -4.57 -15.65
N GLU A 62 6.93 -5.02 -16.07
CA GLU A 62 6.56 -5.09 -17.48
C GLU A 62 6.49 -3.70 -18.14
N ALA A 63 5.92 -2.71 -17.43
CA ALA A 63 5.83 -1.34 -17.91
C ALA A 63 7.20 -0.68 -18.05
N VAL A 64 8.08 -0.86 -17.06
CA VAL A 64 9.46 -0.37 -17.09
C VAL A 64 10.21 -1.01 -18.25
N ALA A 65 10.15 -2.34 -18.40
CA ALA A 65 10.79 -3.04 -19.51
C ALA A 65 10.25 -2.58 -20.89
N ALA A 66 8.96 -2.28 -21.00
CA ALA A 66 8.37 -1.74 -22.23
C ALA A 66 8.93 -0.35 -22.56
N CYS A 67 9.15 0.51 -21.57
CA CYS A 67 9.77 1.82 -21.76
C CYS A 67 11.25 1.69 -22.16
N ASP A 68 12.02 0.87 -21.43
CA ASP A 68 13.45 0.68 -21.68
C ASP A 68 13.73 0.12 -23.08
N ASN A 69 12.88 -0.77 -23.59
CA ASN A 69 12.99 -1.37 -24.92
C ASN A 69 12.38 -0.52 -26.05
N SER A 70 11.81 0.65 -25.76
CA SER A 70 11.07 1.47 -26.72
C SER A 70 11.94 2.43 -27.55
N ASN A 71 13.27 2.48 -27.30
CA ASN A 71 14.16 3.48 -27.88
C ASN A 71 13.69 4.94 -27.67
N GLY A 72 13.08 5.21 -26.51
CA GLY A 72 12.59 6.54 -26.14
C GLY A 72 11.20 6.88 -26.66
N ALA A 73 10.48 5.94 -27.30
CA ALA A 73 9.08 6.16 -27.68
C ALA A 73 8.15 6.24 -26.46
N PHE A 74 8.49 5.54 -25.39
CA PHE A 74 7.80 5.60 -24.11
C PHE A 74 8.77 5.98 -23.00
N VAL A 75 8.26 6.72 -22.03
CA VAL A 75 8.99 7.10 -20.82
C VAL A 75 8.13 6.84 -19.59
N TYR A 76 8.76 6.64 -18.44
CA TYR A 76 8.05 6.48 -17.19
C TYR A 76 8.57 7.44 -16.13
N THR A 77 7.75 7.71 -15.16
CA THR A 77 8.11 8.37 -13.92
C THR A 77 7.44 7.65 -12.76
N HIS A 78 8.04 7.73 -11.59
CA HIS A 78 7.50 7.13 -10.38
C HIS A 78 7.41 8.17 -9.26
N TYR A 79 6.46 7.99 -8.38
CA TYR A 79 6.26 8.83 -7.20
C TYR A 79 5.71 7.99 -6.06
N SER A 80 5.99 8.42 -4.84
CA SER A 80 5.45 7.75 -3.65
C SER A 80 3.93 7.92 -3.60
N ARG A 81 3.22 6.80 -3.56
CA ARG A 81 1.77 6.80 -3.43
C ARG A 81 1.37 7.37 -2.05
N ALA A 82 0.40 8.28 -2.05
CA ALA A 82 -0.20 8.83 -0.83
C ALA A 82 -1.18 7.82 -0.20
N GLY A 83 -0.65 6.68 0.24
CA GLY A 83 -1.45 5.62 0.85
C GLY A 83 -0.58 4.50 1.42
N TYR A 84 -1.22 3.54 2.07
CA TYR A 84 -0.59 2.34 2.61
C TYR A 84 -1.59 1.17 2.64
N GLY A 85 -1.08 -0.05 2.61
CA GLY A 85 -1.83 -1.25 2.95
C GLY A 85 -1.81 -1.48 4.45
N LYS A 86 -2.88 -2.05 5.02
CA LYS A 86 -2.96 -2.33 6.45
C LYS A 86 -3.59 -3.68 6.73
N LEU A 87 -3.16 -4.32 7.81
CA LEU A 87 -3.91 -5.34 8.50
C LEU A 87 -4.76 -4.65 9.58
N GLN A 88 -6.07 -4.81 9.49
CA GLN A 88 -6.99 -4.23 10.48
C GLN A 88 -7.59 -5.33 11.32
N PHE A 89 -7.49 -5.20 12.64
CA PHE A 89 -8.10 -6.11 13.59
C PHE A 89 -9.50 -5.62 13.97
N ARG A 90 -10.42 -6.56 14.08
CA ARG A 90 -11.67 -6.34 14.77
C ARG A 90 -11.42 -6.53 16.29
N ASN A 91 -11.39 -5.42 17.03
CA ASN A 91 -10.96 -5.41 18.44
C ASN A 91 -12.10 -5.44 19.46
N ASP A 92 -13.32 -5.65 19.00
CA ASP A 92 -14.55 -5.77 19.83
C ASP A 92 -15.05 -7.22 19.89
N TYR A 93 -14.36 -8.18 19.26
CA TYR A 93 -14.83 -9.55 19.18
C TYR A 93 -13.69 -10.58 19.10
N GLY A 94 -13.89 -11.73 19.74
CA GLY A 94 -12.98 -12.88 19.69
C GLY A 94 -11.59 -12.59 20.29
N PRO A 95 -10.60 -13.43 20.01
CA PRO A 95 -9.24 -13.25 20.57
C PRO A 95 -8.59 -11.93 20.20
N ALA A 96 -8.95 -11.35 19.06
CA ALA A 96 -8.38 -10.06 18.62
C ALA A 96 -8.81 -8.87 19.50
N GLN A 97 -9.75 -9.02 20.43
CA GLN A 97 -10.03 -7.99 21.43
C GLN A 97 -8.87 -7.76 22.39
N PHE A 98 -8.03 -8.78 22.62
CA PHE A 98 -6.84 -8.68 23.47
C PHE A 98 -5.67 -8.07 22.73
N THR A 99 -5.05 -7.06 23.34
CA THR A 99 -3.90 -6.35 22.73
C THR A 99 -2.73 -7.28 22.49
N ALA A 100 -2.43 -8.18 23.42
CA ALA A 100 -1.35 -9.14 23.30
C ALA A 100 -1.51 -10.06 22.06
N VAL A 101 -2.75 -10.48 21.75
CA VAL A 101 -3.03 -11.29 20.56
C VAL A 101 -2.78 -10.50 19.28
N ARG A 102 -3.21 -9.25 19.21
CA ARG A 102 -2.93 -8.39 18.05
C ARG A 102 -1.43 -8.15 17.86
N GLN A 103 -0.71 -7.89 18.95
CA GLN A 103 0.74 -7.72 18.93
C GLN A 103 1.45 -9.00 18.51
N ALA A 104 1.08 -10.15 19.07
CA ALA A 104 1.65 -11.43 18.70
C ALA A 104 1.46 -11.74 17.19
N ILE A 105 0.26 -11.52 16.64
CA ILE A 105 0.02 -11.67 15.21
C ILE A 105 0.95 -10.75 14.40
N THR A 106 1.15 -9.52 14.85
CA THR A 106 2.00 -8.55 14.16
C THR A 106 3.47 -8.96 14.20
N TYR A 107 3.97 -9.51 15.32
CA TYR A 107 5.31 -10.09 15.40
C TYR A 107 5.50 -11.33 14.53
N CYS A 108 4.45 -12.09 14.25
CA CYS A 108 4.50 -13.25 13.35
C CYS A 108 4.44 -12.87 11.86
N LEU A 109 4.10 -11.62 11.52
CA LEU A 109 3.97 -11.18 10.14
C LEU A 109 5.28 -10.59 9.63
N ASP A 110 5.93 -11.26 8.68
CA ASP A 110 7.05 -10.69 7.94
C ASP A 110 6.54 -9.63 6.95
N ARG A 111 6.40 -8.40 7.45
CA ARG A 111 5.90 -7.25 6.69
C ARG A 111 6.81 -6.87 5.54
N ALA A 112 8.12 -7.04 5.71
CA ALA A 112 9.10 -6.68 4.69
C ALA A 112 9.02 -7.63 3.49
N SER A 113 9.01 -8.94 3.72
CA SER A 113 8.81 -9.94 2.67
C SER A 113 7.45 -9.81 1.99
N PHE A 114 6.39 -9.55 2.77
CA PHE A 114 5.06 -9.33 2.22
C PHE A 114 5.04 -8.08 1.32
N ALA A 115 5.57 -6.94 1.78
CA ALA A 115 5.64 -5.72 1.01
C ALA A 115 6.47 -5.91 -0.28
N LYS A 116 7.63 -6.56 -0.18
CA LYS A 116 8.48 -6.87 -1.33
C LYS A 116 7.76 -7.73 -2.37
N THR A 117 7.08 -8.80 -1.93
CA THR A 117 6.35 -9.70 -2.83
C THR A 117 5.18 -8.98 -3.50
N PHE A 118 4.40 -8.21 -2.72
CA PHE A 118 3.22 -7.51 -3.23
C PHE A 118 3.57 -6.37 -4.18
N THR A 119 4.64 -5.62 -3.91
CA THR A 119 5.02 -4.42 -4.67
C THR A 119 6.14 -4.66 -5.67
N GLY A 120 6.70 -5.88 -5.79
CA GLY A 120 7.88 -6.15 -6.62
C GLY A 120 9.14 -5.42 -6.12
N GLY A 121 9.15 -4.95 -4.87
CA GLY A 121 10.27 -4.16 -4.32
C GLY A 121 10.12 -2.65 -4.48
N TYR A 122 9.08 -2.18 -5.16
CA TYR A 122 8.81 -0.73 -5.33
C TYR A 122 8.17 -0.07 -4.12
N GLY A 123 7.73 -0.84 -3.13
CA GLY A 123 7.15 -0.36 -1.88
C GLY A 123 7.97 -0.75 -0.66
N GLY A 124 7.67 -0.10 0.47
CA GLY A 124 8.29 -0.38 1.77
C GLY A 124 7.25 -0.54 2.87
N ILE A 125 7.73 -0.74 4.09
CA ILE A 125 6.87 -0.79 5.28
C ILE A 125 6.74 0.61 5.89
N VAL A 126 5.62 0.83 6.60
CA VAL A 126 5.41 2.02 7.42
C VAL A 126 4.96 1.62 8.83
N ASP A 127 5.43 2.34 9.83
CA ASP A 127 5.05 2.18 11.23
C ASP A 127 4.18 3.36 11.64
N GLY A 128 2.86 3.21 11.49
CA GLY A 128 1.92 4.24 11.81
C GLY A 128 0.79 4.38 10.78
N ALA A 129 -0.07 5.37 11.01
CA ALA A 129 -1.29 5.57 10.24
C ALA A 129 -1.11 6.52 9.02
N TYR A 130 0.13 6.87 8.67
CA TYR A 130 0.43 7.81 7.59
C TYR A 130 1.37 7.17 6.57
N TYR A 131 1.22 7.51 5.28
CA TYR A 131 2.20 7.10 4.29
C TYR A 131 3.55 7.82 4.52
N ALA A 132 4.65 7.13 4.22
CA ALA A 132 5.99 7.59 4.57
C ALA A 132 6.40 8.96 3.96
N GLY A 133 5.77 9.36 2.85
CA GLY A 133 6.01 10.66 2.20
C GLY A 133 5.29 11.84 2.86
N SER A 134 4.32 11.60 3.77
CA SER A 134 3.57 12.68 4.41
C SER A 134 4.44 13.48 5.37
N TRP A 135 4.16 14.76 5.48
CA TRP A 135 4.85 15.62 6.46
C TRP A 135 4.59 15.16 7.90
N MET A 136 3.40 14.66 8.19
CA MET A 136 3.01 14.12 9.50
C MET A 136 3.86 12.92 9.89
N TYR A 137 4.08 11.98 8.96
CA TYR A 137 4.95 10.83 9.21
C TYR A 137 6.40 11.26 9.44
N LYS A 138 6.91 12.15 8.60
CA LYS A 138 8.28 12.67 8.70
C LYS A 138 8.52 13.40 10.02
N GLU A 139 7.59 14.22 10.45
CA GLU A 139 7.67 14.93 11.72
C GLU A 139 7.58 13.98 12.92
N ALA A 140 6.66 13.01 12.90
CA ALA A 140 6.54 12.00 13.94
C ALA A 140 7.82 11.14 14.04
N ALA A 141 8.39 10.74 12.90
CA ALA A 141 9.65 10.00 12.87
C ALA A 141 10.82 10.81 13.44
N ALA A 142 10.95 12.08 13.05
CA ALA A 142 12.02 12.97 13.51
C ALA A 142 11.96 13.26 15.02
N ASN A 143 10.75 13.24 15.59
CA ASN A 143 10.54 13.50 17.02
C ASN A 143 10.42 12.21 17.87
N GLY A 144 10.69 11.03 17.29
CA GLY A 144 10.58 9.75 17.99
C GLY A 144 9.14 9.40 18.43
N MET A 145 8.14 9.96 17.74
CA MET A 145 6.71 9.78 18.05
C MET A 145 6.05 8.68 17.23
N LEU A 146 6.82 7.93 16.42
CA LEU A 146 6.31 6.76 15.73
C LEU A 146 5.88 5.69 16.74
N LEU A 147 4.76 5.06 16.44
CA LEU A 147 4.27 3.94 17.22
C LEU A 147 5.20 2.73 17.10
N ASN A 148 4.96 1.71 17.92
CA ASN A 148 5.81 0.53 18.01
C ASN A 148 6.18 -0.03 16.64
N ALA A 149 7.47 -0.25 16.42
CA ALA A 149 7.97 -1.10 15.35
C ALA A 149 7.86 -2.56 15.80
N TYR A 150 7.47 -3.43 14.87
CA TYR A 150 7.29 -4.86 15.12
C TYR A 150 8.22 -5.62 14.18
N ASP A 151 9.40 -5.96 14.68
CA ASP A 151 10.32 -6.85 13.96
C ASP A 151 9.81 -8.29 14.06
N THR A 152 9.89 -9.03 12.96
CA THR A 152 9.39 -10.40 12.90
C THR A 152 10.14 -11.30 13.89
N SER A 153 9.42 -11.83 14.89
CA SER A 153 9.96 -12.65 15.95
C SER A 153 8.90 -13.54 16.59
N ALA A 154 8.97 -14.82 16.33
CA ALA A 154 8.09 -15.79 16.98
C ALA A 154 8.29 -15.84 18.50
N ASP A 155 9.52 -15.71 18.96
CA ASP A 155 9.84 -15.72 20.40
C ASP A 155 9.24 -14.53 21.12
N THR A 156 9.29 -13.35 20.50
CA THR A 156 8.64 -12.15 21.05
C THR A 156 7.12 -12.28 21.05
N ALA A 157 6.55 -12.87 20.01
CA ALA A 157 5.10 -13.13 19.95
C ALA A 157 4.66 -14.08 21.08
N ILE A 158 5.43 -15.14 21.33
CA ILE A 158 5.21 -16.08 22.44
C ILE A 158 5.30 -15.35 23.77
N ALA A 159 6.36 -14.59 24.01
CA ALA A 159 6.58 -13.88 25.27
C ALA A 159 5.42 -12.88 25.57
N VAL A 160 4.94 -12.17 24.56
CA VAL A 160 3.81 -11.24 24.72
C VAL A 160 2.52 -11.99 25.07
N LEU A 161 2.25 -13.14 24.48
CA LEU A 161 1.10 -13.96 24.81
C LEU A 161 1.19 -14.52 26.23
N GLU A 162 2.37 -15.02 26.62
CA GLU A 162 2.59 -15.60 27.95
C GLU A 162 2.47 -14.54 29.05
N ALA A 163 3.02 -13.36 28.83
CA ALA A 163 2.91 -12.22 29.76
C ALA A 163 1.46 -11.77 29.96
N ASP A 164 0.59 -11.92 28.97
CA ASP A 164 -0.84 -11.63 29.05
C ASP A 164 -1.66 -12.84 29.55
N GLY A 165 -1.05 -13.96 29.91
CA GLY A 165 -1.70 -15.12 30.51
C GLY A 165 -2.26 -16.16 29.51
N TRP A 166 -1.85 -16.15 28.26
CA TRP A 166 -2.15 -17.19 27.25
C TRP A 166 -1.22 -18.38 27.42
N ILE A 167 -1.31 -19.05 28.58
CA ILE A 167 -0.40 -20.10 29.03
C ILE A 167 -1.10 -21.45 29.25
N TYR A 168 -2.36 -21.59 28.86
CA TYR A 168 -3.14 -22.79 29.07
C TYR A 168 -3.50 -23.49 27.74
N ASN A 169 -3.76 -24.78 27.80
CA ASN A 169 -4.45 -25.56 26.77
C ASN A 169 -5.99 -25.47 26.94
N LYS A 170 -6.73 -26.18 26.11
CA LYS A 170 -8.19 -26.19 26.13
C LYS A 170 -8.77 -26.76 27.45
N GLU A 171 -8.08 -27.69 28.04
CA GLU A 171 -8.43 -28.35 29.29
C GLU A 171 -8.08 -27.50 30.53
N GLY A 172 -7.38 -26.38 30.33
CA GLY A 172 -6.96 -25.47 31.39
C GLY A 172 -5.67 -25.91 32.10
N GLU A 173 -4.94 -26.83 31.53
CA GLU A 173 -3.60 -27.23 31.96
C GLU A 173 -2.53 -26.33 31.34
N ALA A 174 -1.27 -26.49 31.76
CA ALA A 174 -0.16 -25.74 31.18
C ALA A 174 -0.04 -26.01 29.66
N TYR A 175 0.13 -24.95 28.88
CA TYR A 175 0.30 -25.06 27.45
C TYR A 175 1.58 -25.82 27.07
N THR A 176 1.47 -26.74 26.15
CA THR A 176 2.60 -27.47 25.57
C THR A 176 2.64 -27.29 24.05
N GLU A 177 1.51 -27.46 23.38
CA GLU A 177 1.40 -27.33 21.91
C GLU A 177 -0.04 -27.01 21.47
N GLY A 178 -0.22 -26.60 20.21
CA GLY A 178 -1.54 -26.35 19.60
C GLY A 178 -2.05 -24.94 19.87
N VAL A 179 -3.29 -24.84 20.37
CA VAL A 179 -3.96 -23.54 20.60
C VAL A 179 -3.79 -23.12 22.05
N ARG A 180 -3.39 -21.87 22.24
CA ARG A 180 -3.27 -21.27 23.57
C ARG A 180 -4.61 -20.71 24.06
N TYR A 181 -4.85 -20.83 25.35
CA TYR A 181 -6.00 -20.28 26.05
C TYR A 181 -5.57 -19.39 27.22
N LYS A 182 -6.43 -18.47 27.55
CA LYS A 182 -6.33 -17.58 28.73
C LYS A 182 -7.55 -17.84 29.63
N LYS A 183 -7.36 -17.92 30.95
CA LYS A 183 -8.40 -18.00 31.96
C LYS A 183 -8.88 -16.64 32.43
#